data_624ab27a4f139e6737e518997d08d236
#
_entry.id   624ab27a4f139e6737e518997d08d236
#
_cell.length_a   1.000
_cell.length_b   1.000
_cell.length_c   1.000
_cell.angle_alpha   90.00
_cell.angle_beta   90.00
_cell.angle_gamma   90.00
#
_symmetry.space_group_name_H-M   'P 1'
#
loop_
_entity.id
_entity.type
_entity.pdbx_description
1 polymer ?
#
loop_
_entity_poly.entity_id
_entity_poly.type
_entity_poly.pdbx_seq_one_letter_code
_entity_poly.pdbx_strand_id
1 'polypeptide(L)'
;MRSGYLYALGAFGLWGVLPIYWQLIREVPALQVVCHRIIWSVLLLVPLLSWTGQWPVAMAAIGNPATMIRQVAASIFLAINWLAFVWAVSNGRMIESSLGYYINPLLNVLLGVLLLGERLRHGQTIAILLAATGVGWLSWHVGTVPWIAIALASSFCLYGLAKKTTSVPPLVSLWIEATVLLFPAIVYLTGQHLQGKGAFGVHGLRIDGMLLASGIVTSVPLWCFANAAQKLPLSTLGILQYLGPTLQFLLGWWVYKEPFDATRMIGFFLVWTALSIFAWDLVHQGSPARFSTTNDPPASDGNQGPLVGTPKAASELEQ
;
A
#
# COMPACT_ATOMS: atom_id res chain seq x y z
N MET A 1 -0.30 -16.60 4.52
CA MET A 1 0.35 -16.05 3.30
C MET A 1 -0.61 -15.91 2.12
N ARG A 2 -1.42 -16.89 1.74
CA ARG A 2 -2.38 -16.77 0.60
C ARG A 2 -3.28 -15.52 0.69
N SER A 3 -3.80 -15.20 1.88
CA SER A 3 -4.62 -14.00 2.07
C SER A 3 -3.85 -12.69 1.83
N GLY A 4 -2.54 -12.62 2.11
CA GLY A 4 -1.73 -11.45 1.85
C GLY A 4 -1.64 -11.11 0.37
N TYR A 5 -1.47 -12.12 -0.49
CA TYR A 5 -1.46 -11.94 -1.96
C TYR A 5 -2.82 -11.46 -2.48
N LEU A 6 -3.93 -12.01 -1.97
CA LEU A 6 -5.27 -11.56 -2.37
C LEU A 6 -5.49 -10.08 -2.00
N TYR A 7 -5.06 -9.67 -0.82
CA TYR A 7 -5.11 -8.28 -0.42
C TYR A 7 -4.22 -7.37 -1.29
N ALA A 8 -3.01 -7.80 -1.64
CA ALA A 8 -2.12 -7.03 -2.52
C ALA A 8 -2.73 -6.89 -3.92
N LEU A 9 -3.22 -7.99 -4.51
CA LEU A 9 -3.89 -7.97 -5.81
C LEU A 9 -5.15 -7.10 -5.79
N GLY A 10 -5.94 -7.16 -4.71
CA GLY A 10 -7.10 -6.29 -4.52
C GLY A 10 -6.70 -4.81 -4.45
N ALA A 11 -5.69 -4.44 -3.65
CA ALA A 11 -5.23 -3.07 -3.52
C ALA A 11 -4.72 -2.52 -4.85
N PHE A 12 -3.78 -3.21 -5.49
CA PHE A 12 -3.13 -2.73 -6.71
C PHE A 12 -4.04 -2.83 -7.94
N GLY A 13 -4.93 -3.84 -7.98
CA GLY A 13 -5.97 -3.95 -9.01
C GLY A 13 -6.96 -2.79 -8.94
N LEU A 14 -7.46 -2.46 -7.75
CA LEU A 14 -8.33 -1.31 -7.55
C LEU A 14 -7.62 0.00 -7.93
N TRP A 15 -6.39 0.23 -7.46
CA TRP A 15 -5.63 1.42 -7.85
C TRP A 15 -5.32 1.47 -9.36
N GLY A 16 -5.20 0.32 -10.01
CA GLY A 16 -5.02 0.24 -11.46
C GLY A 16 -6.20 0.78 -12.25
N VAL A 17 -7.44 0.57 -11.76
CA VAL A 17 -8.66 1.03 -12.44
C VAL A 17 -9.19 2.37 -11.95
N LEU A 18 -8.62 2.93 -10.88
CA LEU A 18 -9.03 4.22 -10.31
C LEU A 18 -8.99 5.41 -11.27
N PRO A 19 -8.13 5.50 -12.30
CA PRO A 19 -8.19 6.58 -13.27
C PRO A 19 -9.56 6.77 -13.89
N ILE A 20 -10.33 5.69 -14.10
CA ILE A 20 -11.71 5.77 -14.59
C ILE A 20 -12.58 6.60 -13.65
N TYR A 21 -12.47 6.36 -12.35
CA TYR A 21 -13.22 7.10 -11.34
C TYR A 21 -12.80 8.57 -11.26
N TRP A 22 -11.50 8.86 -11.28
CA TRP A 22 -11.00 10.24 -11.23
C TRP A 22 -11.42 11.05 -12.45
N GLN A 23 -11.52 10.42 -13.61
CA GLN A 23 -12.01 11.09 -14.82
C GLN A 23 -13.47 11.54 -14.70
N LEU A 24 -14.29 10.80 -13.95
CA LEU A 24 -15.70 11.13 -13.76
C LEU A 24 -15.94 12.36 -12.87
N ILE A 25 -14.94 12.75 -12.04
CA ILE A 25 -14.97 13.92 -11.15
C ILE A 25 -13.89 14.95 -11.47
N ARG A 26 -13.38 14.96 -12.70
CA ARG A 26 -12.32 15.88 -13.15
C ARG A 26 -12.66 17.37 -13.03
N GLU A 27 -13.94 17.70 -12.92
CA GLU A 27 -14.45 19.05 -12.74
C GLU A 27 -14.14 19.62 -11.34
N VAL A 28 -13.89 18.73 -10.35
CA VAL A 28 -13.59 19.11 -8.98
C VAL A 28 -12.09 19.32 -8.81
N PRO A 29 -11.64 20.44 -8.21
CA PRO A 29 -10.23 20.63 -7.92
C PRO A 29 -9.62 19.47 -7.11
N ALA A 30 -8.47 18.96 -7.56
CA ALA A 30 -7.89 17.73 -7.02
C ALA A 30 -7.67 17.77 -5.49
N LEU A 31 -7.32 18.92 -4.93
CA LEU A 31 -7.15 19.07 -3.48
C LEU A 31 -8.50 18.98 -2.73
N GLN A 32 -9.60 19.49 -3.31
CA GLN A 32 -10.92 19.29 -2.71
C GLN A 32 -11.32 17.82 -2.74
N VAL A 33 -11.02 17.11 -3.83
CA VAL A 33 -11.23 15.64 -3.90
C VAL A 33 -10.47 14.93 -2.78
N VAL A 34 -9.19 15.27 -2.55
CA VAL A 34 -8.39 14.69 -1.46
C VAL A 34 -9.03 14.95 -0.09
N CYS A 35 -9.51 16.17 0.16
CA CYS A 35 -10.15 16.50 1.43
C CYS A 35 -11.49 15.76 1.61
N HIS A 36 -12.31 15.65 0.56
CA HIS A 36 -13.54 14.86 0.61
C HIS A 36 -13.26 13.39 0.88
N ARG A 37 -12.23 12.80 0.23
CA ARG A 37 -11.81 11.41 0.48
C ARG A 37 -11.50 11.16 1.95
N ILE A 38 -10.80 12.09 2.61
CA ILE A 38 -10.46 11.98 4.04
C ILE A 38 -11.73 12.01 4.89
N ILE A 39 -12.60 12.98 4.70
CA ILE A 39 -13.83 13.15 5.49
C ILE A 39 -14.74 11.93 5.33
N TRP A 40 -15.02 11.52 4.10
CA TRP A 40 -15.89 10.38 3.82
C TRP A 40 -15.28 9.03 4.23
N SER A 41 -13.93 8.93 4.24
CA SER A 41 -13.24 7.76 4.82
C SER A 41 -13.48 7.68 6.34
N VAL A 42 -13.36 8.78 7.08
CA VAL A 42 -13.64 8.76 8.53
C VAL A 42 -15.09 8.35 8.79
N LEU A 43 -16.04 8.95 8.07
CA LEU A 43 -17.46 8.65 8.22
C LEU A 43 -17.81 7.19 7.87
N LEU A 44 -17.09 6.58 6.92
CA LEU A 44 -17.22 5.17 6.59
C LEU A 44 -16.60 4.25 7.65
N LEU A 45 -15.42 4.63 8.16
CA LEU A 45 -14.64 3.77 9.05
C LEU A 45 -15.22 3.72 10.47
N VAL A 46 -15.89 4.78 10.93
CA VAL A 46 -16.56 4.82 12.25
C VAL A 46 -17.58 3.69 12.42
N PRO A 47 -18.60 3.53 11.55
CA PRO A 47 -19.54 2.41 11.67
C PRO A 47 -18.87 1.05 11.48
N LEU A 48 -17.83 0.94 10.65
CA LEU A 48 -17.09 -0.33 10.49
C LEU A 48 -16.33 -0.72 11.76
N LEU A 49 -15.72 0.24 12.47
CA LEU A 49 -15.10 0.00 13.78
C LEU A 49 -16.14 -0.43 14.82
N SER A 50 -17.32 0.20 14.81
CA SER A 50 -18.43 -0.18 15.70
C SER A 50 -18.90 -1.60 15.42
N TRP A 51 -19.14 -1.93 14.15
CA TRP A 51 -19.59 -3.26 13.73
C TRP A 51 -18.58 -4.37 14.04
N THR A 52 -17.29 -4.08 13.84
CA THR A 52 -16.21 -5.04 14.12
C THR A 52 -15.77 -5.09 15.58
N GLY A 53 -16.36 -4.24 16.45
CA GLY A 53 -16.02 -4.19 17.88
C GLY A 53 -14.59 -3.74 18.17
N GLN A 54 -13.93 -3.02 17.24
CA GLN A 54 -12.51 -2.66 17.37
C GLN A 54 -12.27 -1.33 18.11
N TRP A 55 -13.28 -0.70 18.69
CA TRP A 55 -13.13 0.52 19.50
C TRP A 55 -12.19 0.38 20.67
N PRO A 56 -12.23 -0.71 21.48
CA PRO A 56 -11.26 -0.87 22.58
C PRO A 56 -9.81 -0.85 22.09
N VAL A 57 -9.54 -1.50 20.95
CA VAL A 57 -8.21 -1.52 20.32
C VAL A 57 -7.82 -0.13 19.82
N ALA A 58 -8.77 0.61 19.25
CA ALA A 58 -8.55 1.98 18.78
C ALA A 58 -8.19 2.92 19.95
N MET A 59 -8.93 2.84 21.05
CA MET A 59 -8.66 3.66 22.26
C MET A 59 -7.33 3.29 22.89
N ALA A 60 -6.99 2.00 22.97
CA ALA A 60 -5.69 1.55 23.45
C ALA A 60 -4.53 2.04 22.58
N ALA A 61 -4.72 2.05 21.25
CA ALA A 61 -3.72 2.57 20.32
C ALA A 61 -3.51 4.08 20.49
N ILE A 62 -4.58 4.85 20.68
CA ILE A 62 -4.52 6.30 20.92
C ILE A 62 -3.87 6.60 22.27
N GLY A 63 -4.16 5.81 23.31
CA GLY A 63 -3.57 5.95 24.65
C GLY A 63 -2.07 5.62 24.72
N ASN A 64 -1.50 5.03 23.66
CA ASN A 64 -0.08 4.70 23.62
C ASN A 64 0.70 5.72 22.77
N PRO A 65 1.54 6.60 23.38
CA PRO A 65 2.25 7.65 22.66
C PRO A 65 3.17 7.12 21.56
N ALA A 66 3.87 6.02 21.77
CA ALA A 66 4.77 5.43 20.77
C ALA A 66 4.00 4.94 19.53
N THR A 67 2.82 4.36 19.75
CA THR A 67 1.92 3.95 18.67
C THR A 67 1.38 5.16 17.93
N MET A 68 0.92 6.19 18.66
CA MET A 68 0.40 7.42 18.04
C MET A 68 1.45 8.13 17.20
N ILE A 69 2.69 8.26 17.67
CA ILE A 69 3.78 8.85 16.87
C ILE A 69 3.95 8.11 15.54
N ARG A 70 3.91 6.77 15.55
CA ARG A 70 4.00 5.97 14.31
C ARG A 70 2.80 6.18 13.39
N GLN A 71 1.59 6.27 13.93
CA GLN A 71 0.38 6.52 13.14
C GLN A 71 0.38 7.93 12.55
N VAL A 72 0.78 8.92 13.33
CA VAL A 72 0.93 10.31 12.85
C VAL A 72 2.00 10.38 11.76
N ALA A 73 3.14 9.71 11.93
CA ALA A 73 4.18 9.65 10.88
C ALA A 73 3.64 8.99 9.60
N ALA A 74 2.89 7.89 9.71
CA ALA A 74 2.24 7.25 8.56
C ALA A 74 1.24 8.21 7.88
N SER A 75 0.44 8.95 8.65
CA SER A 75 -0.49 9.96 8.12
C SER A 75 0.24 11.07 7.37
N ILE A 76 1.37 11.55 7.90
CA ILE A 76 2.20 12.57 7.27
C ILE A 76 2.77 12.06 5.95
N PHE A 77 3.32 10.83 5.91
CA PHE A 77 3.83 10.25 4.67
C PHE A 77 2.74 10.12 3.62
N LEU A 78 1.55 9.70 4.01
CA LEU A 78 0.41 9.60 3.11
C LEU A 78 -0.05 10.98 2.61
N ALA A 79 -0.10 11.98 3.50
CA ALA A 79 -0.44 13.36 3.14
C ALA A 79 0.59 13.97 2.18
N ILE A 80 1.90 13.79 2.42
CA ILE A 80 2.97 14.24 1.51
C ILE A 80 2.78 13.59 0.15
N ASN A 81 2.51 12.28 0.11
CA ASN A 81 2.27 11.56 -1.14
C ASN A 81 1.10 12.17 -1.92
N TRP A 82 -0.04 12.40 -1.29
CA TRP A 82 -1.22 12.96 -1.95
C TRP A 82 -1.01 14.40 -2.38
N LEU A 83 -0.37 15.23 -1.54
CA LEU A 83 -0.08 16.63 -1.88
C LEU A 83 0.92 16.74 -3.03
N ALA A 84 1.97 15.91 -3.04
CA ALA A 84 2.93 15.86 -4.14
C ALA A 84 2.25 15.45 -5.45
N PHE A 85 1.33 14.46 -5.40
CA PHE A 85 0.54 14.06 -6.56
C PHE A 85 -0.36 15.19 -7.08
N VAL A 86 -1.13 15.83 -6.16
CA VAL A 86 -2.00 16.96 -6.51
C VAL A 86 -1.20 18.10 -7.12
N TRP A 87 -0.05 18.42 -6.50
CA TRP A 87 0.84 19.46 -7.01
C TRP A 87 1.36 19.12 -8.41
N ALA A 88 1.78 17.87 -8.65
CA ALA A 88 2.23 17.42 -9.96
C ALA A 88 1.16 17.56 -11.04
N VAL A 89 -0.07 17.12 -10.73
CA VAL A 89 -1.22 17.25 -11.64
C VAL A 89 -1.54 18.69 -11.94
N SER A 90 -1.59 19.56 -10.91
CA SER A 90 -1.92 21.00 -11.06
C SER A 90 -0.87 21.79 -11.84
N ASN A 91 0.39 21.31 -11.88
CA ASN A 91 1.49 21.96 -12.61
C ASN A 91 1.85 21.27 -13.94
N GLY A 92 0.99 20.35 -14.43
CA GLY A 92 1.21 19.67 -15.70
C GLY A 92 2.37 18.67 -15.72
N ARG A 93 2.87 18.23 -14.52
CA ARG A 93 4.02 17.34 -14.39
C ARG A 93 3.59 15.86 -14.18
N MET A 94 2.58 15.44 -14.90
CA MET A 94 2.02 14.08 -14.78
C MET A 94 3.01 12.97 -15.15
N ILE A 95 3.92 13.24 -16.10
CA ILE A 95 4.96 12.26 -16.49
C ILE A 95 5.88 11.95 -15.31
N GLU A 96 6.32 12.95 -14.57
CA GLU A 96 7.15 12.76 -13.38
C GLU A 96 6.37 12.03 -12.28
N SER A 97 5.09 12.38 -12.09
CA SER A 97 4.21 11.68 -11.15
C SER A 97 4.08 10.19 -11.49
N SER A 98 3.87 9.87 -12.78
CA SER A 98 3.76 8.48 -13.21
C SER A 98 5.06 7.69 -12.97
N LEU A 99 6.22 8.32 -13.20
CA LEU A 99 7.52 7.72 -12.94
C LEU A 99 7.69 7.31 -11.44
N GLY A 100 7.10 8.08 -10.53
CA GLY A 100 7.09 7.74 -9.11
C GLY A 100 6.47 6.37 -8.82
N TYR A 101 5.43 5.99 -9.55
CA TYR A 101 4.82 4.67 -9.42
C TYR A 101 5.70 3.51 -9.90
N TYR A 102 6.67 3.78 -10.78
CA TYR A 102 7.67 2.79 -11.22
C TYR A 102 8.87 2.72 -10.29
N ILE A 103 9.26 3.83 -9.68
CA ILE A 103 10.36 3.89 -8.71
C ILE A 103 9.95 3.27 -7.37
N ASN A 104 8.71 3.46 -6.95
CA ASN A 104 8.21 3.03 -5.64
C ASN A 104 8.40 1.52 -5.36
N PRO A 105 8.10 0.58 -6.28
CA PRO A 105 8.37 -0.83 -6.08
C PRO A 105 9.83 -1.15 -5.77
N LEU A 106 10.76 -0.48 -6.45
CA LEU A 106 12.20 -0.68 -6.23
C LEU A 106 12.64 -0.16 -4.85
N LEU A 107 12.09 0.99 -4.41
CA LEU A 107 12.33 1.50 -3.07
C LEU A 107 11.75 0.58 -1.99
N ASN A 108 10.59 -0.02 -2.20
CA ASN A 108 10.03 -1.02 -1.29
C ASN A 108 10.95 -2.22 -1.13
N VAL A 109 11.51 -2.72 -2.24
CA VAL A 109 12.50 -3.80 -2.20
C VAL A 109 13.76 -3.35 -1.46
N LEU A 110 14.26 -2.16 -1.76
CA LEU A 110 15.46 -1.61 -1.13
C LEU A 110 15.28 -1.48 0.40
N LEU A 111 14.15 -0.92 0.86
CA LEU A 111 13.84 -0.82 2.29
C LEU A 111 13.61 -2.20 2.93
N GLY A 112 12.98 -3.13 2.22
CA GLY A 112 12.81 -4.50 2.68
C GLY A 112 14.17 -5.18 2.96
N VAL A 113 15.09 -5.05 2.03
CA VAL A 113 16.43 -5.62 2.16
C VAL A 113 17.28 -4.89 3.20
N LEU A 114 17.37 -3.55 3.13
CA LEU A 114 18.29 -2.77 3.97
C LEU A 114 17.79 -2.60 5.42
N LEU A 115 16.51 -2.34 5.62
CA LEU A 115 15.97 -2.03 6.95
C LEU A 115 15.31 -3.22 7.62
N LEU A 116 14.69 -4.12 6.84
CA LEU A 116 14.03 -5.30 7.39
C LEU A 116 14.87 -6.57 7.25
N GLY A 117 16.06 -6.50 6.61
CA GLY A 117 16.96 -7.63 6.39
C GLY A 117 16.34 -8.74 5.52
N GLU A 118 15.38 -8.41 4.65
CA GLU A 118 14.76 -9.39 3.75
C GLU A 118 15.82 -9.98 2.80
N ARG A 119 15.82 -11.28 2.64
CA ARG A 119 16.75 -11.97 1.73
C ARG A 119 16.06 -12.26 0.42
N LEU A 120 16.67 -11.79 -0.66
CA LEU A 120 16.20 -12.04 -2.01
C LEU A 120 16.75 -13.37 -2.54
N ARG A 121 15.93 -14.10 -3.29
CA ARG A 121 16.36 -15.26 -4.05
C ARG A 121 16.97 -14.82 -5.37
N HIS A 122 17.72 -15.70 -6.03
CA HIS A 122 18.35 -15.41 -7.32
C HIS A 122 17.33 -14.94 -8.37
N GLY A 123 16.17 -15.63 -8.51
CA GLY A 123 15.12 -15.22 -9.44
C GLY A 123 14.55 -13.82 -9.11
N GLN A 124 14.35 -13.53 -7.82
CA GLN A 124 13.89 -12.22 -7.36
C GLN A 124 14.94 -11.13 -7.63
N THR A 125 16.23 -11.42 -7.41
CA THR A 125 17.32 -10.48 -7.71
C THR A 125 17.36 -10.14 -9.20
N ILE A 126 17.27 -11.15 -10.08
CA ILE A 126 17.22 -10.94 -11.53
C ILE A 126 16.02 -10.09 -11.92
N ALA A 127 14.83 -10.40 -11.38
CA ALA A 127 13.61 -9.63 -11.62
C ALA A 127 13.76 -8.16 -11.20
N ILE A 128 14.36 -7.90 -10.04
CA ILE A 128 14.56 -6.53 -9.53
C ILE A 128 15.57 -5.77 -10.38
N LEU A 129 16.67 -6.40 -10.79
CA LEU A 129 17.67 -5.76 -11.66
C LEU A 129 17.05 -5.42 -13.02
N LEU A 130 16.22 -6.30 -13.58
CA LEU A 130 15.52 -6.06 -14.84
C LEU A 130 14.50 -4.92 -14.70
N ALA A 131 13.72 -4.90 -13.62
CA ALA A 131 12.80 -3.80 -13.32
C ALA A 131 13.55 -2.47 -13.13
N ALA A 132 14.69 -2.48 -12.42
CA ALA A 132 15.54 -1.30 -12.24
C ALA A 132 16.09 -0.78 -13.57
N THR A 133 16.45 -1.67 -14.48
CA THR A 133 16.86 -1.30 -15.84
C THR A 133 15.72 -0.62 -16.59
N GLY A 134 14.51 -1.17 -16.52
CA GLY A 134 13.31 -0.59 -17.16
C GLY A 134 12.97 0.79 -16.59
N VAL A 135 13.02 0.95 -15.27
CA VAL A 135 12.80 2.23 -14.60
C VAL A 135 13.90 3.23 -14.92
N GLY A 136 15.16 2.79 -14.96
CA GLY A 136 16.31 3.61 -15.37
C GLY A 136 16.16 4.12 -16.79
N TRP A 137 15.72 3.25 -17.72
CA TRP A 137 15.41 3.63 -19.10
C TRP A 137 14.33 4.72 -19.17
N LEU A 138 13.23 4.53 -18.46
CA LEU A 138 12.14 5.52 -18.40
C LEU A 138 12.62 6.85 -17.79
N SER A 139 13.41 6.79 -16.72
CA SER A 139 13.96 7.97 -16.03
C SER A 139 14.90 8.78 -16.91
N TRP A 140 15.76 8.10 -17.68
CA TRP A 140 16.70 8.73 -18.59
C TRP A 140 16.01 9.62 -19.65
N HIS A 141 14.85 9.17 -20.15
CA HIS A 141 14.10 9.88 -21.18
C HIS A 141 13.29 11.07 -20.65
N VAL A 142 13.16 11.22 -19.34
CA VAL A 142 12.54 12.42 -18.71
C VAL A 142 13.47 13.65 -18.81
N GLY A 143 14.78 13.44 -18.89
CA GLY A 143 15.77 14.49 -19.15
C GLY A 143 16.07 15.44 -17.99
N THR A 144 15.35 15.33 -16.87
CA THR A 144 15.56 16.15 -15.65
C THR A 144 15.53 15.24 -14.42
N VAL A 145 16.14 15.70 -13.31
CA VAL A 145 16.02 14.96 -12.04
C VAL A 145 14.56 14.94 -11.61
N PRO A 146 13.93 13.75 -11.55
CA PRO A 146 12.49 13.63 -11.30
C PRO A 146 12.19 13.72 -9.80
N TRP A 147 12.38 14.90 -9.19
CA TRP A 147 12.23 15.06 -7.74
C TRP A 147 10.82 14.76 -7.23
N ILE A 148 9.79 15.01 -8.07
CA ILE A 148 8.40 14.66 -7.74
C ILE A 148 8.24 13.14 -7.67
N ALA A 149 8.80 12.42 -8.65
CA ALA A 149 8.80 10.97 -8.65
C ALA A 149 9.48 10.39 -7.41
N ILE A 150 10.62 10.96 -7.03
CA ILE A 150 11.35 10.55 -5.81
C ILE A 150 10.52 10.86 -4.56
N ALA A 151 9.90 12.03 -4.46
CA ALA A 151 9.06 12.41 -3.32
C ALA A 151 7.84 11.47 -3.20
N LEU A 152 7.15 11.18 -4.32
CA LEU A 152 6.02 10.25 -4.36
C LEU A 152 6.43 8.83 -3.96
N ALA A 153 7.50 8.34 -4.57
CA ALA A 153 7.98 6.99 -4.31
C ALA A 153 8.47 6.83 -2.86
N SER A 154 9.25 7.78 -2.35
CA SER A 154 9.79 7.73 -0.98
C SER A 154 8.70 7.85 0.07
N SER A 155 7.76 8.80 -0.09
CA SER A 155 6.67 8.99 0.88
C SER A 155 5.77 7.75 0.96
N PHE A 156 5.40 7.15 -0.17
CA PHE A 156 4.56 5.95 -0.15
C PHE A 156 5.31 4.70 0.33
N CYS A 157 6.59 4.60 0.04
CA CYS A 157 7.45 3.52 0.54
C CYS A 157 7.61 3.59 2.06
N LEU A 158 7.83 4.79 2.63
CA LEU A 158 7.88 5.02 4.07
C LEU A 158 6.52 4.73 4.74
N TYR A 159 5.43 5.09 4.07
CA TYR A 159 4.09 4.68 4.50
C TYR A 159 3.94 3.15 4.54
N GLY A 160 4.39 2.45 3.49
CA GLY A 160 4.39 0.98 3.43
C GLY A 160 5.22 0.35 4.55
N LEU A 161 6.39 0.90 4.84
CA LEU A 161 7.25 0.48 5.95
C LEU A 161 6.55 0.71 7.31
N ALA A 162 5.90 1.85 7.51
CA ALA A 162 5.12 2.11 8.73
C ALA A 162 3.97 1.09 8.89
N LYS A 163 3.30 0.73 7.81
CA LYS A 163 2.26 -0.32 7.82
C LYS A 163 2.83 -1.71 8.09
N LYS A 164 4.02 -2.00 7.60
CA LYS A 164 4.72 -3.27 7.84
C LYS A 164 5.12 -3.45 9.30
N THR A 165 5.58 -2.37 9.94
CA THR A 165 6.16 -2.41 11.28
C THR A 165 5.17 -2.11 12.40
N THR A 166 3.92 -1.76 12.09
CA THR A 166 2.89 -1.51 13.11
C THR A 166 2.21 -2.80 13.54
N SER A 167 1.89 -2.90 14.83
CA SER A 167 1.04 -3.95 15.43
C SER A 167 -0.45 -3.59 15.41
N VAL A 168 -0.79 -2.37 15.04
CA VAL A 168 -2.19 -1.91 15.02
C VAL A 168 -2.95 -2.59 13.88
N PRO A 169 -4.16 -3.12 14.13
CA PRO A 169 -4.98 -3.71 13.07
C PRO A 169 -5.22 -2.73 11.92
N PRO A 170 -5.25 -3.20 10.66
CA PRO A 170 -5.36 -2.33 9.48
C PRO A 170 -6.53 -1.37 9.50
N LEU A 171 -7.70 -1.79 9.96
CA LEU A 171 -8.90 -0.96 10.03
C LEU A 171 -8.73 0.19 11.05
N VAL A 172 -8.22 -0.12 12.24
CA VAL A 172 -7.93 0.86 13.31
C VAL A 172 -6.87 1.85 12.85
N SER A 173 -5.78 1.34 12.27
CA SER A 173 -4.68 2.17 11.76
C SER A 173 -5.17 3.16 10.69
N LEU A 174 -5.98 2.70 9.74
CA LEU A 174 -6.52 3.54 8.69
C LEU A 174 -7.48 4.62 9.24
N TRP A 175 -8.30 4.27 10.24
CA TRP A 175 -9.18 5.23 10.90
C TRP A 175 -8.40 6.30 11.65
N ILE A 176 -7.34 5.95 12.41
CA ILE A 176 -6.50 6.92 13.11
C ILE A 176 -5.85 7.88 12.09
N GLU A 177 -5.29 7.36 11.01
CA GLU A 177 -4.64 8.15 9.97
C GLU A 177 -5.61 9.13 9.30
N ALA A 178 -6.80 8.65 8.93
CA ALA A 178 -7.83 9.51 8.35
C ALA A 178 -8.29 10.58 9.35
N THR A 179 -8.39 10.24 10.65
CA THR A 179 -8.77 11.18 11.72
C THR A 179 -7.69 12.24 11.96
N VAL A 180 -6.40 11.89 11.90
CA VAL A 180 -5.29 12.85 11.97
C VAL A 180 -5.38 13.89 10.85
N LEU A 181 -5.73 13.45 9.64
CA LEU A 181 -5.85 14.33 8.47
C LEU A 181 -7.20 15.04 8.36
N LEU A 182 -8.17 14.69 9.21
CA LEU A 182 -9.53 15.23 9.17
C LEU A 182 -9.56 16.74 9.43
N PHE A 183 -8.83 17.20 10.46
CA PHE A 183 -8.82 18.61 10.84
C PHE A 183 -8.35 19.54 9.70
N PRO A 184 -7.16 19.33 9.10
CA PRO A 184 -6.74 20.15 7.96
C PRO A 184 -7.68 20.04 6.75
N ALA A 185 -8.29 18.88 6.51
CA ALA A 185 -9.24 18.70 5.42
C ALA A 185 -10.53 19.53 5.64
N ILE A 186 -11.08 19.52 6.86
CA ILE A 186 -12.26 20.34 7.20
C ILE A 186 -11.93 21.81 7.07
N VAL A 187 -10.81 22.27 7.62
CA VAL A 187 -10.40 23.69 7.56
C VAL A 187 -10.28 24.14 6.11
N TYR A 188 -9.66 23.34 5.25
CA TYR A 188 -9.51 23.67 3.84
C TYR A 188 -10.87 23.74 3.12
N LEU A 189 -11.74 22.74 3.26
CA LEU A 189 -13.04 22.72 2.59
C LEU A 189 -13.97 23.85 3.10
N THR A 190 -13.97 24.12 4.39
CA THR A 190 -14.72 25.26 4.96
C THR A 190 -14.23 26.56 4.37
N GLY A 191 -12.90 26.75 4.27
CA GLY A 191 -12.33 27.96 3.63
C GLY A 191 -12.71 28.07 2.16
N GLN A 192 -12.75 26.99 1.41
CA GLN A 192 -13.22 27.00 0.01
C GLN A 192 -14.72 27.31 -0.09
N HIS A 193 -15.53 26.76 0.82
CA HIS A 193 -16.97 27.02 0.84
C HIS A 193 -17.27 28.49 1.14
N LEU A 194 -16.61 29.09 2.14
CA LEU A 194 -16.77 30.49 2.51
C LEU A 194 -16.35 31.46 1.38
N GLN A 195 -15.42 31.05 0.52
CA GLN A 195 -15.00 31.81 -0.68
C GLN A 195 -15.91 31.57 -1.90
N GLY A 196 -16.98 30.79 -1.77
CA GLY A 196 -17.84 30.42 -2.90
C GLY A 196 -17.19 29.49 -3.93
N LYS A 197 -16.08 28.80 -3.56
CA LYS A 197 -15.30 27.89 -4.42
C LYS A 197 -15.48 26.41 -4.04
N GLY A 198 -16.39 26.12 -3.09
CA GLY A 198 -16.67 24.73 -2.70
C GLY A 198 -17.32 23.95 -3.86
N ALA A 199 -16.87 22.72 -4.10
CA ALA A 199 -17.39 21.90 -5.18
C ALA A 199 -18.64 21.10 -4.79
N PHE A 200 -18.79 20.77 -3.51
CA PHE A 200 -19.94 19.99 -3.01
C PHE A 200 -21.23 20.81 -3.04
N GLY A 201 -22.30 20.24 -3.61
CA GLY A 201 -23.58 20.91 -3.80
C GLY A 201 -23.64 21.84 -5.02
N VAL A 202 -22.58 21.96 -5.82
CA VAL A 202 -22.48 22.90 -6.95
C VAL A 202 -22.56 22.18 -8.32
N HIS A 203 -21.93 21.04 -8.45
CA HIS A 203 -21.83 20.31 -9.72
C HIS A 203 -22.94 19.25 -9.93
N GLY A 204 -23.95 19.23 -9.07
CA GLY A 204 -25.10 18.36 -9.13
C GLY A 204 -24.92 17.01 -8.41
N LEU A 205 -26.04 16.31 -8.18
CA LEU A 205 -26.11 15.10 -7.35
C LEU A 205 -25.16 13.97 -7.79
N ARG A 206 -24.85 13.88 -9.08
CA ARG A 206 -23.90 12.87 -9.58
C ARG A 206 -22.50 13.08 -9.02
N ILE A 207 -22.00 14.30 -9.07
CA ILE A 207 -20.65 14.65 -8.57
C ILE A 207 -20.63 14.55 -7.04
N ASP A 208 -21.68 15.02 -6.37
CA ASP A 208 -21.80 14.90 -4.92
C ASP A 208 -21.81 13.43 -4.46
N GLY A 209 -22.57 12.58 -5.14
CA GLY A 209 -22.57 11.14 -4.89
C GLY A 209 -21.21 10.47 -5.12
N MET A 210 -20.46 10.92 -6.12
CA MET A 210 -19.08 10.47 -6.35
C MET A 210 -18.14 10.99 -5.26
N LEU A 211 -18.25 12.23 -4.82
CA LEU A 211 -17.46 12.75 -3.69
C LEU A 211 -17.75 11.95 -2.42
N LEU A 212 -19.01 11.59 -2.13
CA LEU A 212 -19.38 10.68 -1.05
C LEU A 212 -18.71 9.30 -1.21
N ALA A 213 -18.81 8.70 -2.40
CA ALA A 213 -18.24 7.40 -2.70
C ALA A 213 -16.69 7.39 -2.63
N SER A 214 -16.03 8.56 -2.71
CA SER A 214 -14.58 8.69 -2.63
C SER A 214 -13.99 8.14 -1.33
N GLY A 215 -14.76 8.14 -0.24
CA GLY A 215 -14.37 7.48 1.01
C GLY A 215 -14.18 5.99 0.86
N ILE A 216 -15.11 5.29 0.19
CA ILE A 216 -15.04 3.85 -0.09
C ILE A 216 -13.87 3.57 -1.03
N VAL A 217 -13.82 4.32 -2.14
CA VAL A 217 -12.80 4.19 -3.20
C VAL A 217 -11.38 4.40 -2.67
N THR A 218 -11.23 5.16 -1.60
CA THR A 218 -9.95 5.38 -0.90
C THR A 218 -9.69 4.31 0.16
N SER A 219 -10.68 4.06 1.03
CA SER A 219 -10.49 3.22 2.22
C SER A 219 -10.28 1.76 1.87
N VAL A 220 -11.00 1.23 0.87
CA VAL A 220 -10.92 -0.20 0.51
C VAL A 220 -9.53 -0.59 -0.01
N PRO A 221 -8.93 0.10 -1.00
CA PRO A 221 -7.58 -0.23 -1.44
C PRO A 221 -6.52 -0.02 -0.36
N LEU A 222 -6.62 1.04 0.44
CA LEU A 222 -5.68 1.29 1.54
C LEU A 222 -5.79 0.23 2.64
N TRP A 223 -6.99 -0.23 2.96
CA TRP A 223 -7.21 -1.33 3.90
C TRP A 223 -6.63 -2.64 3.36
N CYS A 224 -6.85 -2.94 2.09
CA CYS A 224 -6.23 -4.08 1.42
C CYS A 224 -4.70 -3.97 1.45
N PHE A 225 -4.14 -2.80 1.12
CA PHE A 225 -2.70 -2.57 1.16
C PHE A 225 -2.11 -2.76 2.56
N ALA A 226 -2.74 -2.20 3.60
CA ALA A 226 -2.29 -2.35 4.98
C ALA A 226 -2.31 -3.82 5.45
N ASN A 227 -3.35 -4.58 5.07
CA ASN A 227 -3.41 -6.02 5.32
C ASN A 227 -2.29 -6.79 4.58
N ALA A 228 -2.02 -6.42 3.33
CA ALA A 228 -0.96 -7.03 2.54
C ALA A 228 0.42 -6.72 3.14
N ALA A 229 0.69 -5.46 3.50
CA ALA A 229 1.95 -5.02 4.07
C ALA A 229 2.28 -5.75 5.39
N GLN A 230 1.29 -5.99 6.24
CA GLN A 230 1.48 -6.75 7.48
C GLN A 230 1.75 -8.24 7.26
N LYS A 231 1.31 -8.81 6.12
CA LYS A 231 1.35 -10.27 5.86
C LYS A 231 2.45 -10.71 4.90
N LEU A 232 2.90 -9.82 4.02
CA LEU A 232 3.89 -10.11 2.99
C LEU A 232 5.23 -9.42 3.29
N PRO A 233 6.36 -9.96 2.79
CA PRO A 233 7.61 -9.21 2.70
C PRO A 233 7.42 -7.91 1.92
N LEU A 234 8.14 -6.86 2.29
CA LEU A 234 8.04 -5.56 1.63
C LEU A 234 8.56 -5.62 0.19
N SER A 235 9.57 -6.44 -0.06
CA SER A 235 10.08 -6.75 -1.39
C SER A 235 9.03 -7.40 -2.29
N THR A 236 8.29 -8.39 -1.76
CA THR A 236 7.19 -9.03 -2.49
C THR A 236 6.06 -8.04 -2.77
N LEU A 237 5.69 -7.23 -1.77
CA LEU A 237 4.66 -6.20 -1.92
C LEU A 237 5.05 -5.18 -2.98
N GLY A 238 6.33 -4.76 -2.99
CA GLY A 238 6.88 -3.85 -3.99
C GLY A 238 6.70 -4.38 -5.41
N ILE A 239 7.10 -5.62 -5.68
CA ILE A 239 6.96 -6.17 -7.04
C ILE A 239 5.49 -6.31 -7.46
N LEU A 240 4.61 -6.76 -6.57
CA LEU A 240 3.17 -6.85 -6.86
C LEU A 240 2.55 -5.47 -7.18
N GLN A 241 3.13 -4.40 -6.67
CA GLN A 241 2.67 -3.04 -6.92
C GLN A 241 2.74 -2.63 -8.40
N TYR A 242 3.62 -3.24 -9.21
CA TYR A 242 3.66 -2.99 -10.66
C TYR A 242 2.36 -3.35 -11.38
N LEU A 243 1.47 -4.12 -10.75
CA LEU A 243 0.13 -4.39 -11.28
C LEU A 243 -0.66 -3.10 -11.51
N GLY A 244 -0.55 -2.12 -10.61
CA GLY A 244 -1.24 -0.82 -10.73
C GLY A 244 -0.87 -0.07 -12.03
N PRO A 245 0.41 0.32 -12.21
CA PRO A 245 0.86 0.95 -13.44
C PRO A 245 0.60 0.14 -14.70
N THR A 246 0.67 -1.20 -14.63
CA THR A 246 0.34 -2.08 -15.76
C THR A 246 -1.12 -1.93 -16.19
N LEU A 247 -2.05 -1.99 -15.24
CA LEU A 247 -3.47 -1.80 -15.54
C LEU A 247 -3.78 -0.38 -16.02
N GLN A 248 -3.15 0.64 -15.43
CA GLN A 248 -3.28 2.03 -15.87
C GLN A 248 -2.78 2.21 -17.31
N PHE A 249 -1.66 1.58 -17.66
CA PHE A 249 -1.15 1.57 -19.03
C PHE A 249 -2.16 0.93 -20.01
N LEU A 250 -2.68 -0.25 -19.65
CA LEU A 250 -3.67 -0.93 -20.50
C LEU A 250 -4.95 -0.11 -20.67
N LEU A 251 -5.39 0.61 -19.64
CA LEU A 251 -6.52 1.53 -19.73
C LEU A 251 -6.21 2.71 -20.66
N GLY A 252 -5.04 3.33 -20.53
CA GLY A 252 -4.59 4.42 -21.39
C GLY A 252 -4.61 4.00 -22.86
N TRP A 253 -3.99 2.85 -23.13
CA TRP A 253 -3.88 2.35 -24.51
C TRP A 253 -5.23 1.88 -25.08
N TRP A 254 -5.96 1.06 -24.35
CA TRP A 254 -7.14 0.38 -24.88
C TRP A 254 -8.42 1.20 -24.78
N VAL A 255 -8.62 1.87 -23.65
CA VAL A 255 -9.84 2.63 -23.37
C VAL A 255 -9.71 4.08 -23.86
N TYR A 256 -8.60 4.74 -23.50
CA TYR A 256 -8.40 6.16 -23.83
C TYR A 256 -7.73 6.39 -25.18
N LYS A 257 -7.27 5.33 -25.88
CA LYS A 257 -6.63 5.40 -27.19
C LYS A 257 -5.43 6.34 -27.22
N GLU A 258 -4.69 6.43 -26.10
CA GLU A 258 -3.50 7.26 -26.04
C GLU A 258 -2.45 6.78 -27.04
N PRO A 259 -1.72 7.70 -27.69
CA PRO A 259 -0.67 7.35 -28.64
C PRO A 259 0.45 6.57 -27.92
N PHE A 260 0.90 5.52 -28.56
CA PHE A 260 1.88 4.60 -28.02
C PHE A 260 3.29 5.09 -28.31
N ASP A 261 4.07 5.39 -27.26
CA ASP A 261 5.47 5.78 -27.39
C ASP A 261 6.38 4.54 -27.23
N ALA A 262 7.26 4.32 -28.21
CA ALA A 262 8.22 3.21 -28.24
C ALA A 262 9.11 3.18 -26.99
N THR A 263 9.46 4.35 -26.44
CA THR A 263 10.28 4.48 -25.23
C THR A 263 9.60 3.87 -24.02
N ARG A 264 8.32 4.19 -23.86
CA ARG A 264 7.49 3.63 -22.78
C ARG A 264 7.31 2.12 -22.96
N MET A 265 7.17 1.64 -24.19
CA MET A 265 7.02 0.22 -24.50
C MET A 265 8.22 -0.59 -24.00
N ILE A 266 9.45 -0.12 -24.28
CA ILE A 266 10.67 -0.79 -23.82
C ILE A 266 10.69 -0.89 -22.28
N GLY A 267 10.40 0.21 -21.60
CA GLY A 267 10.33 0.22 -20.13
C GLY A 267 9.29 -0.75 -19.57
N PHE A 268 8.08 -0.76 -20.16
CA PHE A 268 7.03 -1.70 -19.77
C PHE A 268 7.40 -3.15 -20.04
N PHE A 269 7.97 -3.45 -21.19
CA PHE A 269 8.39 -4.81 -21.53
C PHE A 269 9.40 -5.36 -20.53
N LEU A 270 10.38 -4.54 -20.13
CA LEU A 270 11.36 -4.91 -19.09
C LEU A 270 10.68 -5.17 -17.73
N VAL A 271 9.75 -4.31 -17.33
CA VAL A 271 9.00 -4.48 -16.08
C VAL A 271 8.11 -5.71 -16.13
N TRP A 272 7.42 -5.97 -17.24
CA TRP A 272 6.56 -7.16 -17.37
C TRP A 272 7.36 -8.47 -17.39
N THR A 273 8.53 -8.46 -18.03
CA THR A 273 9.46 -9.59 -17.98
C THR A 273 9.94 -9.83 -16.54
N ALA A 274 10.27 -8.76 -15.82
CA ALA A 274 10.63 -8.84 -14.40
C ALA A 274 9.48 -9.43 -13.56
N LEU A 275 8.25 -8.97 -13.75
CA LEU A 275 7.06 -9.49 -13.07
C LEU A 275 6.86 -11.00 -13.36
N SER A 276 7.04 -11.40 -14.62
CA SER A 276 6.89 -12.80 -15.04
C SER A 276 7.93 -13.69 -14.36
N ILE A 277 9.20 -13.26 -14.32
CA ILE A 277 10.28 -13.99 -13.62
C ILE A 277 9.97 -14.07 -12.12
N PHE A 278 9.54 -12.98 -11.51
CA PHE A 278 9.22 -12.95 -10.08
C PHE A 278 8.03 -13.87 -9.75
N ALA A 279 6.97 -13.82 -10.55
CA ALA A 279 5.80 -14.68 -10.40
C ALA A 279 6.17 -16.16 -10.56
N TRP A 280 7.01 -16.47 -11.53
CA TRP A 280 7.53 -17.82 -11.73
C TRP A 280 8.31 -18.33 -10.52
N ASP A 281 9.26 -17.53 -9.99
CA ASP A 281 10.04 -17.87 -8.79
C ASP A 281 9.13 -18.11 -7.57
N LEU A 282 8.11 -17.27 -7.41
CA LEU A 282 7.15 -17.36 -6.33
C LEU A 282 6.33 -18.66 -6.37
N VAL A 283 5.89 -19.07 -7.56
CA VAL A 283 5.06 -20.27 -7.75
C VAL A 283 5.89 -21.55 -7.55
N HIS A 284 7.11 -21.60 -8.08
CA HIS A 284 7.91 -22.84 -8.09
C HIS A 284 8.71 -23.05 -6.80
N GLN A 285 9.10 -21.98 -6.11
CA GLN A 285 9.94 -22.11 -4.92
C GLN A 285 9.21 -21.75 -3.60
N GLY A 286 7.91 -21.40 -3.67
CA GLY A 286 7.12 -20.95 -2.52
C GLY A 286 7.53 -19.55 -2.02
N SER A 287 6.81 -19.06 -1.01
CA SER A 287 7.13 -17.75 -0.40
C SER A 287 8.51 -17.78 0.29
N PRO A 288 9.26 -16.65 0.26
CA PRO A 288 10.52 -16.52 1.00
C PRO A 288 10.33 -16.90 2.47
N ALA A 289 11.34 -17.56 3.05
CA ALA A 289 11.33 -17.97 4.44
C ALA A 289 11.01 -16.77 5.37
N ARG A 290 10.12 -16.99 6.33
CA ARG A 290 9.87 -16.00 7.40
C ARG A 290 11.18 -15.62 8.08
N PHE A 291 11.29 -14.37 8.48
CA PHE A 291 12.25 -13.96 9.49
C PHE A 291 12.19 -14.91 10.68
N SER A 292 13.27 -15.54 11.00
CA SER A 292 13.58 -16.00 12.36
C SER A 292 13.85 -14.74 13.17
N THR A 293 12.86 -14.26 13.91
CA THR A 293 13.13 -13.31 14.99
C THR A 293 13.96 -14.09 16.01
N THR A 294 15.04 -13.49 16.50
CA THR A 294 15.97 -14.06 17.50
C THR A 294 15.29 -14.43 18.83
N ASN A 295 13.97 -14.38 18.93
CA ASN A 295 13.14 -14.71 20.08
C ASN A 295 12.20 -15.91 19.87
N ASP A 296 12.30 -16.65 18.75
CA ASP A 296 11.58 -17.92 18.66
C ASP A 296 12.31 -18.94 19.56
N PRO A 297 11.60 -19.62 20.49
CA PRO A 297 12.21 -20.69 21.27
C PRO A 297 12.71 -21.78 20.32
N PRO A 298 13.85 -22.44 20.63
CA PRO A 298 14.38 -23.47 19.78
C PRO A 298 13.31 -24.54 19.54
N ALA A 299 13.10 -24.89 18.26
CA ALA A 299 12.22 -26.00 17.89
C ALA A 299 12.65 -27.21 18.70
N SER A 300 11.75 -27.72 19.54
CA SER A 300 11.98 -28.96 20.28
C SER A 300 12.18 -30.07 19.21
N ASP A 301 13.39 -30.58 19.13
CA ASP A 301 13.71 -31.76 18.36
C ASP A 301 12.84 -32.92 18.87
N GLY A 302 11.81 -33.22 18.11
CA GLY A 302 10.93 -34.36 18.31
C GLY A 302 11.64 -35.66 17.93
N ASN A 303 12.73 -35.97 18.62
CA ASN A 303 13.35 -37.29 18.56
C ASN A 303 13.54 -37.84 19.98
N GLN A 304 12.43 -38.23 20.61
CA GLN A 304 12.48 -39.17 21.71
C GLN A 304 12.07 -40.54 21.18
N GLY A 305 13.08 -41.37 20.93
CA GLY A 305 12.92 -42.77 20.62
C GLY A 305 12.21 -43.50 21.80
N PRO A 306 11.68 -44.71 21.56
CA PRO A 306 10.83 -45.42 22.54
C PRO A 306 11.65 -45.86 23.72
N LEU A 307 11.28 -45.38 24.92
CA LEU A 307 11.74 -45.97 26.17
C LEU A 307 11.04 -47.32 26.40
N VAL A 308 11.80 -48.39 26.11
CA VAL A 308 11.55 -49.73 26.57
C VAL A 308 11.77 -49.80 28.09
N GLY A 309 10.83 -50.39 28.78
CA GLY A 309 11.10 -50.85 30.15
C GLY A 309 9.97 -50.67 31.14
N THR A 310 8.99 -51.59 31.11
CA THR A 310 8.24 -51.95 32.32
C THR A 310 9.10 -52.81 33.22
N PRO A 311 8.94 -52.75 34.58
CA PRO A 311 8.58 -53.97 35.28
C PRO A 311 7.34 -53.80 36.18
N LYS A 312 6.55 -54.88 36.18
CA LYS A 312 5.54 -55.24 37.16
C LYS A 312 6.18 -55.51 38.52
N ALA A 313 5.48 -55.20 39.57
CA ALA A 313 5.30 -55.93 40.83
C ALA A 313 4.91 -54.89 41.90
N ALA A 314 4.08 -55.01 42.81
CA ALA A 314 3.30 -56.08 43.41
C ALA A 314 2.35 -55.36 44.39
N SER A 315 1.15 -55.80 44.36
CA SER A 315 0.18 -55.97 45.42
C SER A 315 0.66 -55.75 46.88
N GLU A 316 -0.35 -55.35 47.64
CA GLU A 316 -0.63 -55.64 49.01
C GLU A 316 -0.33 -54.59 50.10
N LEU A 317 -1.37 -54.32 50.73
CA LEU A 317 -1.75 -54.24 52.14
C LEU A 317 -2.28 -52.89 52.61
N GLU A 318 -3.57 -52.98 52.92
CA GLU A 318 -4.26 -52.67 54.21
C GLU A 318 -3.93 -51.32 54.88
N GLN A 319 -4.81 -50.45 54.99
CA GLN A 319 -5.95 -50.27 55.94
C GLN A 319 -6.77 -49.05 55.51
#